data_b04568f4248b16d421fb66c42d418a62
#
_entry.id   b04568f4248b16d421fb66c42d418a62
#
_cell.length_a   1.000
_cell.length_b   1.000
_cell.length_c   1.000
_cell.angle_alpha   90.00
_cell.angle_beta   90.00
_cell.angle_gamma   90.00
#
_symmetry.space_group_name_H-M   'P 1'
#
loop_
_entity.id
_entity.type
_entity.pdbx_description
1 polymer ?
#
loop_
_entity_poly.entity_id
_entity_poly.type
_entity_poly.pdbx_seq_one_letter_code
_entity_poly.pdbx_strand_id
1 'polypeptide(L)'
;MKFYAFDSFEGLPEPTGVDTEVKEFQKGEYSCSLDEFKKILKGNQVNLSDVIFIPGWYNETLNQKTKEELNIQKVAVVYIDCDLYESTVPVLDFITDYLQDGTIIIFDDWFHFKGNPDRGEQKAFAEWLNKNPEIKTSEFHKFGGYLNSFIVHKKEN
;
A
#
# COMPACT_ATOMS: atom_id res chain seq x y z
N MET A 1 17.04 -4.25 -9.28
CA MET A 1 15.70 -4.30 -8.66
C MET A 1 14.91 -3.15 -9.23
N LYS A 2 13.61 -3.26 -9.41
CA LYS A 2 12.74 -2.15 -9.82
C LYS A 2 11.81 -1.77 -8.67
N PHE A 3 11.52 -0.49 -8.56
CA PHE A 3 10.60 0.07 -7.58
C PHE A 3 9.42 0.69 -8.33
N TYR A 4 8.23 0.50 -7.81
CA TYR A 4 6.99 1.03 -8.37
C TYR A 4 6.35 1.94 -7.33
N ALA A 5 6.22 3.22 -7.67
CA ALA A 5 5.64 4.23 -6.79
C ALA A 5 4.26 4.63 -7.32
N PHE A 6 3.23 4.11 -6.66
CA PHE A 6 1.84 4.45 -6.91
C PHE A 6 1.39 5.50 -5.91
N ASP A 7 1.01 6.66 -6.36
CA ASP A 7 0.55 7.74 -5.50
C ASP A 7 -0.23 8.78 -6.32
N SER A 8 -1.19 9.46 -5.71
CA SER A 8 -1.87 10.59 -6.35
C SER A 8 -0.94 11.78 -6.53
N PHE A 9 0.03 11.95 -5.62
CA PHE A 9 0.86 13.13 -5.44
C PHE A 9 0.04 14.41 -5.13
N GLU A 10 -1.18 14.20 -4.63
CA GLU A 10 -2.13 15.25 -4.26
C GLU A 10 -2.55 15.14 -2.78
N GLY A 11 -1.99 14.17 -2.04
CA GLY A 11 -2.33 13.86 -0.65
C GLY A 11 -3.54 12.93 -0.52
N LEU A 12 -4.14 12.90 0.67
CA LEU A 12 -5.26 12.00 0.95
C LEU A 12 -6.52 12.35 0.15
N PRO A 13 -7.31 11.35 -0.27
CA PRO A 13 -8.63 11.59 -0.85
C PRO A 13 -9.62 12.11 0.21
N GLU A 14 -10.81 12.50 -0.21
CA GLU A 14 -11.92 12.75 0.72
C GLU A 14 -12.26 11.44 1.45
N PRO A 15 -12.19 11.39 2.80
CA PRO A 15 -12.59 10.21 3.54
C PRO A 15 -14.05 9.82 3.26
N THR A 16 -14.28 8.54 3.00
CA THR A 16 -15.61 7.98 2.71
C THR A 16 -15.88 6.75 3.58
N GLY A 17 -17.11 6.23 3.54
CA GLY A 17 -17.45 5.01 4.26
C GLY A 17 -17.08 5.04 5.74
N VAL A 18 -16.33 4.04 6.17
CA VAL A 18 -15.88 3.90 7.57
C VAL A 18 -14.83 4.95 7.97
N ASP A 19 -14.17 5.55 7.00
CA ASP A 19 -13.12 6.55 7.25
C ASP A 19 -13.71 7.91 7.64
N THR A 20 -15.01 8.18 7.35
CA THR A 20 -15.67 9.45 7.73
C THR A 20 -15.82 9.65 9.24
N GLU A 21 -15.76 8.56 10.01
CA GLU A 21 -15.87 8.64 11.47
C GLU A 21 -14.57 9.12 12.14
N VAL A 22 -13.50 9.29 11.36
CA VAL A 22 -12.18 9.65 11.83
C VAL A 22 -11.90 11.11 11.44
N LYS A 23 -11.74 11.97 12.44
CA LYS A 23 -11.45 13.40 12.21
C LYS A 23 -9.95 13.67 12.01
N GLU A 24 -9.13 12.63 12.11
CA GLU A 24 -7.68 12.74 12.09
C GLU A 24 -7.13 12.91 10.66
N PHE A 25 -7.90 12.54 9.64
CA PHE A 25 -7.48 12.62 8.24
C PHE A 25 -8.40 13.52 7.43
N GLN A 26 -7.80 14.45 6.71
CA GLN A 26 -8.53 15.40 5.87
C GLN A 26 -8.01 15.33 4.42
N LYS A 27 -8.89 15.64 3.48
CA LYS A 27 -8.52 15.71 2.07
C LYS A 27 -7.31 16.63 1.85
N GLY A 28 -6.34 16.12 1.09
CA GLY A 28 -5.13 16.87 0.70
C GLY A 28 -4.02 16.88 1.76
N GLU A 29 -4.23 16.29 2.94
CA GLU A 29 -3.15 16.12 3.90
C GLU A 29 -2.08 15.18 3.36
N TYR A 30 -0.85 15.33 3.87
CA TYR A 30 0.35 14.57 3.46
C TYR A 30 0.70 14.68 1.97
N SER A 31 0.24 15.72 1.29
CA SER A 31 0.57 15.94 -0.12
C SER A 31 2.06 16.17 -0.35
N CYS A 32 2.60 15.49 -1.34
CA CYS A 32 3.95 15.71 -1.83
C CYS A 32 3.92 15.61 -3.36
N SER A 33 4.18 16.71 -4.06
CA SER A 33 4.15 16.68 -5.52
C SER A 33 5.18 15.69 -6.10
N LEU A 34 4.90 15.12 -7.26
CA LEU A 34 5.81 14.19 -7.93
C LEU A 34 7.22 14.77 -8.13
N ASP A 35 7.32 16.07 -8.41
CA ASP A 35 8.62 16.74 -8.60
C ASP A 35 9.39 16.89 -7.29
N GLU A 36 8.69 17.17 -6.19
CA GLU A 36 9.30 17.20 -4.85
C GLU A 36 9.74 15.80 -4.43
N PHE A 37 8.89 14.81 -4.61
CA PHE A 37 9.24 13.41 -4.32
C PHE A 37 10.50 12.97 -5.09
N LYS A 38 10.58 13.27 -6.39
CA LYS A 38 11.79 13.00 -7.19
C LYS A 38 13.02 13.73 -6.66
N LYS A 39 12.89 14.97 -6.17
CA LYS A 39 14.00 15.71 -5.54
C LYS A 39 14.45 15.04 -4.25
N ILE A 40 13.51 14.60 -3.41
CA ILE A 40 13.80 13.87 -2.15
C ILE A 40 14.57 12.59 -2.47
N LEU A 41 14.08 11.77 -3.42
CA LEU A 41 14.75 10.54 -3.83
C LEU A 41 16.18 10.79 -4.32
N LYS A 42 16.38 11.80 -5.16
CA LYS A 42 17.73 12.21 -5.63
C LYS A 42 18.63 12.65 -4.47
N GLY A 43 18.08 13.43 -3.53
CA GLY A 43 18.80 13.87 -2.33
C GLY A 43 19.28 12.70 -1.46
N ASN A 44 18.53 11.60 -1.46
CA ASN A 44 18.87 10.36 -0.78
C ASN A 44 19.65 9.37 -1.68
N GLN A 45 20.22 9.83 -2.79
CA GLN A 45 21.05 9.04 -3.70
C GLN A 45 20.32 7.86 -4.38
N VAL A 46 18.99 7.91 -4.48
CA VAL A 46 18.21 6.91 -5.22
C VAL A 46 18.37 7.13 -6.73
N ASN A 47 18.71 6.08 -7.45
CA ASN A 47 18.77 6.13 -8.91
C ASN A 47 17.34 6.09 -9.49
N LEU A 48 16.87 7.22 -10.00
CA LEU A 48 15.51 7.33 -10.55
C LEU A 48 15.25 6.43 -11.76
N SER A 49 16.27 5.91 -12.45
CA SER A 49 16.06 4.94 -13.53
C SER A 49 15.56 3.57 -13.03
N ASP A 50 15.66 3.32 -11.73
CA ASP A 50 15.15 2.11 -11.08
C ASP A 50 13.74 2.30 -10.53
N VAL A 51 13.19 3.51 -10.58
CA VAL A 51 11.85 3.85 -10.07
C VAL A 51 10.90 4.09 -11.23
N ILE A 52 9.77 3.41 -11.22
CA ILE A 52 8.65 3.63 -12.13
C ILE A 52 7.59 4.35 -11.34
N PHE A 53 7.27 5.57 -11.75
CA PHE A 53 6.25 6.40 -11.10
C PHE A 53 4.91 6.21 -11.81
N ILE A 54 3.88 5.92 -11.04
CA ILE A 54 2.50 5.74 -11.52
C ILE A 54 1.64 6.79 -10.81
N PRO A 55 1.64 8.04 -11.31
CA PRO A 55 0.87 9.12 -10.71
C PRO A 55 -0.61 8.96 -11.02
N GLY A 56 -1.45 9.17 -10.02
CA GLY A 56 -2.90 9.18 -10.12
C GLY A 56 -3.57 8.46 -8.95
N TRP A 57 -4.87 8.67 -8.83
CA TRP A 57 -5.68 8.05 -7.79
C TRP A 57 -5.76 6.53 -7.97
N TYR A 58 -5.87 5.78 -6.88
CA TYR A 58 -5.88 4.31 -6.92
C TYR A 58 -7.04 3.73 -7.74
N ASN A 59 -8.20 4.37 -7.74
CA ASN A 59 -9.32 3.98 -8.61
C ASN A 59 -9.04 4.14 -10.11
N GLU A 60 -8.04 4.93 -10.48
CA GLU A 60 -7.62 5.18 -11.86
C GLU A 60 -6.40 4.34 -12.24
N THR A 61 -5.51 4.07 -11.28
CA THR A 61 -4.21 3.44 -11.54
C THR A 61 -4.16 1.96 -11.21
N LEU A 62 -4.94 1.48 -10.21
CA LEU A 62 -4.93 0.08 -9.81
C LEU A 62 -5.94 -0.74 -10.63
N ASN A 63 -5.65 -0.97 -11.90
CA ASN A 63 -6.54 -1.64 -12.83
C ASN A 63 -5.81 -2.63 -13.74
N GLN A 64 -6.55 -3.40 -14.53
CA GLN A 64 -6.03 -4.43 -15.42
C GLN A 64 -5.09 -3.87 -16.49
N LYS A 65 -5.38 -2.69 -17.03
CA LYS A 65 -4.51 -2.04 -18.02
C LYS A 65 -3.12 -1.76 -17.44
N THR A 66 -3.06 -1.21 -16.24
CA THR A 66 -1.81 -0.95 -15.52
C THR A 66 -1.05 -2.25 -15.24
N LYS A 67 -1.76 -3.33 -14.87
CA LYS A 67 -1.14 -4.66 -14.70
C LYS A 67 -0.43 -5.12 -15.98
N GLU A 68 -1.07 -4.99 -17.11
CA GLU A 68 -0.53 -5.38 -18.42
C GLU A 68 0.66 -4.50 -18.84
N GLU A 69 0.56 -3.18 -18.65
CA GLU A 69 1.61 -2.23 -19.01
C GLU A 69 2.88 -2.40 -18.17
N LEU A 70 2.74 -2.63 -16.87
CA LEU A 70 3.88 -2.77 -15.96
C LEU A 70 4.54 -4.16 -16.05
N ASN A 71 3.80 -5.18 -16.47
CA ASN A 71 4.27 -6.57 -16.61
C ASN A 71 5.05 -7.06 -15.37
N ILE A 72 4.56 -6.71 -14.18
CA ILE A 72 5.14 -7.17 -12.91
C ILE A 72 4.90 -8.67 -12.80
N GLN A 73 5.95 -9.45 -12.53
CA GLN A 73 5.80 -10.90 -12.37
C GLN A 73 5.57 -11.26 -10.91
N LYS A 74 6.45 -10.82 -10.04
CA LYS A 74 6.43 -11.10 -8.61
C LYS A 74 6.99 -9.90 -7.84
N VAL A 75 6.52 -9.72 -6.62
CA VAL A 75 7.02 -8.69 -5.71
C VAL A 75 7.71 -9.31 -4.51
N ALA A 76 8.79 -8.70 -4.07
CA ALA A 76 9.50 -9.10 -2.86
C ALA A 76 9.00 -8.34 -1.63
N VAL A 77 8.70 -7.05 -1.79
CA VAL A 77 8.24 -6.17 -0.71
C VAL A 77 7.12 -5.28 -1.26
N VAL A 78 6.06 -5.14 -0.49
CA VAL A 78 5.00 -4.15 -0.68
C VAL A 78 4.99 -3.25 0.54
N TYR A 79 5.07 -1.94 0.33
CA TYR A 79 4.93 -0.94 1.38
C TYR A 79 3.62 -0.20 1.14
N ILE A 80 2.71 -0.30 2.09
CA ILE A 80 1.38 0.32 2.07
C ILE A 80 1.41 1.49 3.04
N ASP A 81 1.18 2.69 2.52
CA ASP A 81 1.25 3.96 3.21
C ASP A 81 0.13 4.83 2.63
N CYS A 82 -1.08 4.55 3.04
CA CYS A 82 -2.27 5.19 2.47
C CYS A 82 -3.37 5.45 3.51
N ASP A 83 -3.06 5.29 4.80
CA ASP A 83 -3.84 5.68 5.98
C ASP A 83 -5.25 5.06 6.05
N LEU A 84 -6.03 5.20 4.98
CA LEU A 84 -7.47 4.97 4.95
C LEU A 84 -7.82 3.53 4.54
N TYR A 85 -8.89 3.00 5.12
CA TYR A 85 -9.45 1.71 4.73
C TYR A 85 -9.82 1.68 3.25
N GLU A 86 -10.54 2.71 2.76
CA GLU A 86 -11.01 2.77 1.37
C GLU A 86 -9.83 2.86 0.37
N SER A 87 -8.68 3.37 0.78
CA SER A 87 -7.45 3.39 -0.02
C SER A 87 -6.72 2.05 0.03
N THR A 88 -6.70 1.39 1.18
CA THR A 88 -5.99 0.12 1.39
C THR A 88 -6.63 -1.06 0.64
N VAL A 89 -7.96 -1.11 0.59
CA VAL A 89 -8.69 -2.21 -0.08
C VAL A 89 -8.26 -2.41 -1.53
N PRO A 90 -8.30 -1.40 -2.43
CA PRO A 90 -7.88 -1.59 -3.81
C PRO A 90 -6.40 -1.91 -3.96
N VAL A 91 -5.54 -1.45 -3.06
CA VAL A 91 -4.11 -1.80 -3.06
C VAL A 91 -3.92 -3.29 -2.82
N LEU A 92 -4.55 -3.85 -1.77
CA LEU A 92 -4.48 -5.26 -1.44
C LEU A 92 -5.04 -6.15 -2.57
N ASP A 93 -6.18 -5.77 -3.15
CA ASP A 93 -6.76 -6.49 -4.29
C ASP A 93 -5.81 -6.46 -5.51
N PHE A 94 -5.16 -5.33 -5.78
CA PHE A 94 -4.24 -5.18 -6.91
C PHE A 94 -2.97 -6.03 -6.76
N ILE A 95 -2.36 -6.05 -5.57
CA ILE A 95 -1.09 -6.75 -5.33
C ILE A 95 -1.24 -8.26 -5.27
N THR A 96 -2.46 -8.79 -5.06
CA THR A 96 -2.74 -10.23 -4.86
C THR A 96 -2.12 -11.11 -5.94
N ASP A 97 -2.16 -10.68 -7.20
CA ASP A 97 -1.63 -11.43 -8.35
C ASP A 97 -0.10 -11.52 -8.37
N TYR A 98 0.58 -10.62 -7.67
CA TYR A 98 2.04 -10.51 -7.68
C TYR A 98 2.71 -11.14 -6.47
N LEU A 99 1.92 -11.54 -5.47
CA LEU A 99 2.45 -12.13 -4.24
C LEU A 99 3.05 -13.51 -4.49
N GLN A 100 4.19 -13.75 -3.89
CA GLN A 100 4.87 -15.04 -3.85
C GLN A 100 5.12 -15.45 -2.39
N ASP A 101 5.50 -16.70 -2.19
CA ASP A 101 5.97 -17.15 -0.87
C ASP A 101 7.16 -16.32 -0.43
N GLY A 102 7.13 -15.81 0.79
CA GLY A 102 8.15 -14.92 1.35
C GLY A 102 8.01 -13.43 0.99
N THR A 103 7.00 -13.00 0.22
CA THR A 103 6.72 -11.56 0.07
C THR A 103 6.47 -10.91 1.42
N ILE A 104 7.07 -9.76 1.67
CA ILE A 104 6.84 -8.96 2.87
C ILE A 104 5.86 -7.84 2.54
N ILE A 105 4.76 -7.77 3.29
CA ILE A 105 3.83 -6.63 3.26
C ILE A 105 4.09 -5.80 4.49
N ILE A 106 4.31 -4.52 4.32
CA ILE A 106 4.55 -3.53 5.38
C ILE A 106 3.40 -2.54 5.34
N PHE A 107 2.80 -2.27 6.49
CA PHE A 107 1.78 -1.27 6.69
C PHE A 107 2.34 -0.14 7.55
N ASP A 108 2.23 1.11 7.08
CA ASP A 108 2.75 2.29 7.81
C ASP A 108 1.82 2.69 8.95
N ASP A 109 0.52 2.60 8.73
CA ASP A 109 -0.53 3.11 9.61
C ASP A 109 -1.28 2.02 10.40
N TRP A 110 -0.67 0.85 10.56
CA TRP A 110 -1.29 -0.33 11.17
C TRP A 110 -1.89 -0.07 12.55
N PHE A 111 -1.23 0.73 13.38
CA PHE A 111 -1.71 1.05 14.72
C PHE A 111 -2.37 2.43 14.83
N HIS A 112 -2.59 3.13 13.72
CA HIS A 112 -3.49 4.28 13.69
C HIS A 112 -4.88 3.87 14.18
N PHE A 113 -5.77 4.80 14.36
CA PHE A 113 -7.10 4.55 14.93
C PHE A 113 -7.07 3.85 16.32
N LYS A 114 -6.01 4.12 17.12
CA LYS A 114 -5.77 3.49 18.43
C LYS A 114 -5.63 1.96 18.34
N GLY A 115 -5.15 1.45 17.20
CA GLY A 115 -5.00 0.01 16.95
C GLY A 115 -6.33 -0.74 16.82
N ASN A 116 -7.42 -0.07 16.48
CA ASN A 116 -8.73 -0.69 16.33
C ASN A 116 -8.76 -1.59 15.08
N PRO A 117 -8.99 -2.93 15.22
CA PRO A 117 -8.97 -3.87 14.10
C PRO A 117 -10.14 -3.68 13.11
N ASP A 118 -11.16 -2.91 13.47
CA ASP A 118 -12.31 -2.63 12.61
C ASP A 118 -12.14 -1.32 11.81
N ARG A 119 -10.89 -0.82 11.71
CA ARG A 119 -10.56 0.45 11.06
C ARG A 119 -9.30 0.32 10.19
N GLY A 120 -9.18 1.27 9.24
CA GLY A 120 -7.97 1.49 8.45
C GLY A 120 -7.40 0.22 7.81
N GLU A 121 -6.08 0.13 7.81
CA GLU A 121 -5.31 -0.97 7.22
C GLU A 121 -5.61 -2.33 7.86
N GLN A 122 -5.85 -2.39 9.17
CA GLN A 122 -6.16 -3.65 9.86
C GLN A 122 -7.45 -4.27 9.35
N LYS A 123 -8.51 -3.47 9.23
CA LYS A 123 -9.80 -3.91 8.70
C LYS A 123 -9.65 -4.41 7.26
N ALA A 124 -9.03 -3.61 6.41
CA ALA A 124 -8.81 -3.96 5.00
C ALA A 124 -8.04 -5.28 4.86
N PHE A 125 -6.98 -5.45 5.64
CA PHE A 125 -6.15 -6.65 5.62
C PHE A 125 -6.90 -7.90 6.11
N ALA A 126 -7.67 -7.79 7.20
CA ALA A 126 -8.47 -8.90 7.70
C ALA A 126 -9.52 -9.36 6.69
N GLU A 127 -10.21 -8.42 6.04
CA GLU A 127 -11.20 -8.73 5.01
C GLU A 127 -10.55 -9.32 3.75
N TRP A 128 -9.39 -8.80 3.34
CA TRP A 128 -8.62 -9.32 2.23
C TRP A 128 -8.16 -10.76 2.48
N LEU A 129 -7.66 -11.10 3.66
CA LEU A 129 -7.30 -12.48 4.03
C LEU A 129 -8.52 -13.42 4.00
N ASN A 130 -9.68 -12.94 4.43
CA ASN A 130 -10.91 -13.72 4.35
C ASN A 130 -11.36 -14.02 2.91
N LYS A 131 -11.12 -13.09 1.99
CA LYS A 131 -11.41 -13.26 0.55
C LYS A 131 -10.40 -14.20 -0.14
N ASN A 132 -9.17 -14.31 0.39
CA ASN A 132 -8.06 -15.06 -0.22
C ASN A 132 -7.56 -16.17 0.73
N PRO A 133 -8.36 -17.21 0.99
CA PRO A 133 -8.04 -18.22 2.01
C PRO A 133 -6.79 -19.07 1.71
N GLU A 134 -6.32 -19.05 0.45
CA GLU A 134 -5.06 -19.68 0.03
C GLU A 134 -3.82 -18.90 0.48
N ILE A 135 -3.96 -17.62 0.79
CA ILE A 135 -2.89 -16.78 1.31
C ILE A 135 -2.88 -16.89 2.84
N LYS A 136 -1.75 -17.24 3.39
CA LYS A 136 -1.50 -17.20 4.83
C LYS A 136 -0.44 -16.16 5.14
N THR A 137 -0.46 -15.61 6.33
CA THR A 137 0.54 -14.63 6.75
C THR A 137 1.03 -14.93 8.16
N SER A 138 2.29 -14.57 8.41
CA SER A 138 2.86 -14.52 9.76
C SER A 138 3.27 -13.09 10.06
N GLU A 139 2.94 -12.58 11.23
CA GLU A 139 3.48 -11.30 11.69
C GLU A 139 5.01 -11.40 11.73
N PHE A 140 5.68 -10.41 11.14
CA PHE A 140 7.14 -10.43 11.02
C PHE A 140 7.80 -9.48 11.99
N HIS A 141 7.53 -8.19 11.89
CA HIS A 141 8.15 -7.18 12.73
C HIS A 141 7.29 -5.94 12.88
N LYS A 142 7.26 -5.38 14.10
CA LYS A 142 6.69 -4.08 14.44
C LYS A 142 7.81 -3.08 14.63
N PHE A 143 7.71 -1.92 14.01
CA PHE A 143 8.73 -0.89 14.11
C PHE A 143 8.11 0.52 14.04
N GLY A 144 8.88 1.50 14.51
CA GLY A 144 8.30 2.83 14.71
C GLY A 144 7.15 2.82 15.74
N GLY A 145 6.24 3.75 15.63
CA GLY A 145 5.07 3.86 16.52
C GLY A 145 3.83 3.17 15.97
N TYR A 146 3.70 3.08 14.65
CA TYR A 146 2.46 2.67 13.99
C TYR A 146 2.62 1.52 12.99
N LEU A 147 3.85 1.16 12.60
CA LEU A 147 4.10 0.19 11.54
C LEU A 147 4.00 -1.25 12.00
N ASN A 148 3.52 -2.11 11.11
CA ASN A 148 3.59 -3.56 11.25
C ASN A 148 3.89 -4.21 9.90
N SER A 149 4.43 -5.44 9.93
CA SER A 149 4.75 -6.17 8.72
C SER A 149 4.41 -7.64 8.82
N PHE A 150 4.16 -8.25 7.66
CA PHE A 150 3.75 -9.64 7.54
C PHE A 150 4.53 -10.34 6.44
N ILE A 151 4.89 -11.60 6.66
CA ILE A 151 5.42 -12.49 5.64
C ILE A 151 4.25 -13.26 5.04
N VAL A 152 4.15 -13.25 3.72
CA VAL A 152 3.16 -14.03 2.97
C VAL A 152 3.63 -15.47 2.84
N HIS A 153 2.71 -16.41 3.07
CA HIS A 153 2.88 -17.82 2.78
C HIS A 153 1.88 -18.23 1.71
N LYS A 154 2.39 -18.52 0.53
CA LYS A 154 1.60 -18.91 -0.64
C LYS A 154 2.20 -20.18 -1.22
N LYS A 155 1.41 -21.25 -1.33
CA LYS A 155 1.91 -22.46 -2.02
C LYS A 155 2.19 -22.10 -3.46
N GLU A 156 3.42 -22.35 -3.91
CA GLU A 156 3.73 -22.33 -5.35
C GLU A 156 3.00 -23.51 -6.01
N ASN A 157 2.21 -23.21 -7.04
CA ASN A 157 1.59 -24.23 -7.89
C ASN A 157 2.58 -24.78 -8.89
#